data_8807151797531fa942570e90e4e86a80
#
_entry.id   8807151797531fa942570e90e4e86a80
#
_cell.length_a   1.000
_cell.length_b   1.000
_cell.length_c   1.000
_cell.angle_alpha   90.00
_cell.angle_beta   90.00
_cell.angle_gamma   90.00
#
_symmetry.space_group_name_H-M   'P 1'
#
loop_
_entity.id
_entity.type
_entity.pdbx_description
1 polymer ?
#
loop_
_entity_poly.entity_id
_entity_poly.type
_entity_poly.pdbx_seq_one_letter_code
_entity_poly.pdbx_strand_id
1 'polypeptide(L)'
;MPDFKKNFTKGRMNKDVDERLVPNGEYRNAMNIQVSTSEESNVGTVQNILGNSKINTPIDISNHVCVGSISDEKSDSSFWFLRGPNQSLKQTAGSYSPNQTLNRDYIFRLKNDTIDIVFTDTKDIISRAQDFGNNPAIDLANGIIYTPSNWTLNLSAGDILHSIVDANGTVYSVNATVMSTKESSFPGDPSYILLTDIQGQQGIPTSGIFDLFFKSGALNFQEGFITGINVIDDLLLFTDNHNEPKMLNIERSISGTDQNGVEQTVI
;
A
#
# COMPACT_ATOMS: atom_id res chain seq x y z
N MET A 1 27.39 10.74 -56.82
CA MET A 1 26.54 11.46 -55.86
C MET A 1 27.44 11.91 -54.71
N PRO A 2 27.38 13.14 -54.27
CA PRO A 2 28.17 13.54 -53.09
C PRO A 2 27.64 12.81 -51.85
N ASP A 3 28.54 12.11 -51.17
CA ASP A 3 28.21 11.44 -49.91
C ASP A 3 27.91 12.49 -48.83
N PHE A 4 26.69 12.59 -48.43
CA PHE A 4 26.29 13.43 -47.28
C PHE A 4 26.64 12.69 -45.97
N LYS A 5 27.81 12.99 -45.43
CA LYS A 5 28.15 12.53 -44.06
C LYS A 5 27.58 13.52 -43.05
N LYS A 6 26.47 13.13 -42.38
CA LYS A 6 25.98 13.85 -41.22
C LYS A 6 26.77 13.37 -39.99
N ASN A 7 27.36 14.30 -39.23
CA ASN A 7 27.93 14.01 -37.92
C ASN A 7 27.17 14.77 -36.84
N PHE A 8 27.26 14.31 -35.62
CA PHE A 8 26.51 14.86 -34.46
C PHE A 8 27.47 15.35 -33.37
N THR A 9 28.70 15.68 -33.72
CA THR A 9 29.78 16.00 -32.78
C THR A 9 29.49 17.19 -31.86
N LYS A 10 28.62 18.12 -32.26
CA LYS A 10 28.23 19.26 -31.43
C LYS A 10 27.11 18.91 -30.40
N GLY A 11 26.45 17.78 -30.54
CA GLY A 11 25.39 17.34 -29.61
C GLY A 11 24.18 18.28 -29.49
N ARG A 12 24.03 19.26 -30.41
CA ARG A 12 22.99 20.30 -30.33
C ARG A 12 21.86 20.03 -31.31
N MET A 13 20.62 20.08 -30.77
CA MET A 13 19.40 20.02 -31.57
C MET A 13 18.95 21.42 -31.97
N ASN A 14 18.71 21.63 -33.27
CA ASN A 14 18.33 22.91 -33.87
C ASN A 14 17.02 22.74 -34.66
N LYS A 15 15.88 22.93 -33.99
CA LYS A 15 14.53 22.73 -34.56
C LYS A 15 14.06 23.86 -35.45
N ASP A 16 14.60 25.09 -35.26
CA ASP A 16 14.05 26.31 -35.83
C ASP A 16 14.60 26.61 -37.21
N VAL A 17 15.59 25.83 -37.67
CA VAL A 17 16.28 26.04 -38.94
C VAL A 17 15.84 25.01 -39.98
N ASP A 18 15.71 25.44 -41.24
CA ASP A 18 15.48 24.53 -42.36
C ASP A 18 16.55 23.44 -42.41
N GLU A 19 16.20 22.20 -42.75
CA GLU A 19 17.10 21.04 -42.75
C GLU A 19 18.36 21.29 -43.59
N ARG A 20 18.26 22.10 -44.62
CA ARG A 20 19.38 22.43 -45.51
C ARG A 20 20.38 23.40 -44.88
N LEU A 21 19.94 24.13 -43.86
CA LEU A 21 20.73 25.18 -43.20
C LEU A 21 21.26 24.71 -41.84
N VAL A 22 20.97 23.48 -41.43
CA VAL A 22 21.45 22.93 -40.15
C VAL A 22 22.97 22.85 -40.23
N PRO A 23 23.70 23.52 -39.29
CA PRO A 23 25.15 23.51 -39.27
C PRO A 23 25.72 22.08 -39.13
N ASN A 24 26.89 21.86 -39.71
CA ASN A 24 27.57 20.59 -39.57
C ASN A 24 27.86 20.28 -38.09
N GLY A 25 27.51 19.08 -37.64
CA GLY A 25 27.64 18.66 -36.23
C GLY A 25 26.39 18.86 -35.40
N GLU A 26 25.35 19.52 -35.94
CA GLU A 26 24.05 19.69 -35.32
C GLU A 26 22.99 18.83 -36.03
N TYR A 27 21.86 18.62 -35.38
CA TYR A 27 20.72 17.85 -35.94
C TYR A 27 19.42 18.59 -35.71
N ARG A 28 18.43 18.40 -36.61
CA ARG A 28 17.13 19.06 -36.52
C ARG A 28 16.19 18.37 -35.56
N ASN A 29 16.17 17.06 -35.58
CA ASN A 29 15.29 16.27 -34.76
C ASN A 29 15.91 14.91 -34.44
N ALA A 30 15.79 14.49 -33.20
CA ALA A 30 16.15 13.15 -32.78
C ALA A 30 15.29 12.76 -31.59
N MET A 31 14.99 11.46 -31.51
CA MET A 31 14.19 10.88 -30.43
C MET A 31 14.96 9.72 -29.82
N ASN A 32 15.03 9.70 -28.49
CA ASN A 32 15.68 8.63 -27.72
C ASN A 32 17.14 8.38 -28.09
N ILE A 33 17.89 9.46 -28.38
CA ILE A 33 19.32 9.37 -28.63
C ILE A 33 20.11 10.16 -27.58
N GLN A 34 21.28 9.66 -27.26
CA GLN A 34 22.33 10.33 -26.51
C GLN A 34 23.54 10.48 -27.39
N VAL A 35 24.13 11.69 -27.39
CA VAL A 35 25.41 11.97 -28.07
C VAL A 35 26.48 12.07 -26.99
N SER A 36 27.49 11.23 -27.06
CA SER A 36 28.62 11.30 -26.13
C SER A 36 29.43 12.57 -26.38
N THR A 37 29.57 13.38 -25.34
CA THR A 37 30.34 14.64 -25.36
C THR A 37 31.59 14.61 -24.46
N SER A 38 31.87 13.46 -23.84
CA SER A 38 33.04 13.30 -22.97
C SER A 38 34.35 13.29 -23.81
N GLU A 39 35.44 13.68 -23.19
CA GLU A 39 36.78 13.78 -23.85
C GLU A 39 37.42 12.41 -24.14
N GLU A 40 36.74 11.32 -23.92
CA GLU A 40 37.16 9.96 -24.23
C GLU A 40 36.94 9.60 -25.71
N SER A 41 37.49 8.46 -26.15
CA SER A 41 37.54 8.00 -27.55
C SER A 41 36.19 7.92 -28.29
N ASN A 42 35.08 8.11 -27.60
CA ASN A 42 33.72 7.97 -28.13
C ASN A 42 33.01 9.33 -28.37
N VAL A 43 33.71 10.43 -28.39
CA VAL A 43 33.14 11.76 -28.64
C VAL A 43 32.41 11.80 -29.98
N GLY A 44 31.14 12.25 -29.94
CA GLY A 44 30.29 12.36 -31.14
C GLY A 44 29.64 11.05 -31.56
N THR A 45 29.80 9.95 -30.83
CA THR A 45 29.02 8.74 -31.08
C THR A 45 27.58 8.95 -30.64
N VAL A 46 26.68 8.46 -31.47
CA VAL A 46 25.22 8.47 -31.18
C VAL A 46 24.81 7.09 -30.75
N GLN A 47 24.18 7.01 -29.61
CA GLN A 47 23.59 5.76 -29.11
C GLN A 47 22.13 6.00 -28.68
N ASN A 48 21.33 4.96 -28.67
CA ASN A 48 20.00 5.05 -28.11
C ASN A 48 20.09 5.23 -26.59
N ILE A 49 19.24 6.09 -26.03
CA ILE A 49 19.06 6.13 -24.59
C ILE A 49 18.50 4.77 -24.18
N LEU A 50 19.14 4.15 -23.21
CA LEU A 50 18.65 2.89 -22.64
C LEU A 50 17.25 3.14 -22.07
N GLY A 51 16.31 2.31 -22.47
CA GLY A 51 14.97 2.33 -21.90
C GLY A 51 14.97 1.84 -20.44
N ASN A 52 13.88 2.12 -19.74
CA ASN A 52 13.70 1.59 -18.40
C ASN A 52 13.58 0.05 -18.47
N SER A 53 14.29 -0.63 -17.60
CA SER A 53 14.09 -2.06 -17.38
C SER A 53 12.95 -2.27 -16.37
N LYS A 54 12.10 -3.27 -16.66
CA LYS A 54 11.05 -3.64 -15.73
C LYS A 54 11.66 -4.46 -14.58
N ILE A 55 11.49 -3.99 -13.38
CA ILE A 55 11.80 -4.76 -12.16
C ILE A 55 10.56 -5.54 -11.76
N ASN A 56 10.72 -6.83 -11.48
CA ASN A 56 9.61 -7.66 -11.02
C ASN A 56 9.30 -7.34 -9.56
N THR A 57 8.04 -7.06 -9.27
CA THR A 57 7.55 -6.92 -7.91
C THR A 57 7.19 -8.28 -7.32
N PRO A 58 7.39 -8.50 -6.01
CA PRO A 58 7.04 -9.76 -5.36
C PRO A 58 5.54 -10.03 -5.36
N ILE A 59 4.73 -8.98 -5.51
CA ILE A 59 3.27 -9.02 -5.53
C ILE A 59 2.70 -8.27 -6.72
N ASP A 60 1.44 -8.53 -7.08
CA ASP A 60 0.74 -7.76 -8.10
C ASP A 60 0.29 -6.40 -7.53
N ILE A 61 0.88 -5.34 -8.05
CA ILE A 61 0.57 -3.94 -7.68
C ILE A 61 -0.23 -3.19 -8.75
N SER A 62 -0.79 -3.88 -9.73
CA SER A 62 -1.46 -3.27 -10.89
C SER A 62 -2.60 -2.29 -10.50
N ASN A 63 -3.25 -2.53 -9.37
CA ASN A 63 -4.33 -1.70 -8.84
C ASN A 63 -3.89 -0.77 -7.69
N HIS A 64 -2.60 -0.69 -7.41
CA HIS A 64 -2.06 0.19 -6.37
C HIS A 64 -1.67 1.54 -6.96
N VAL A 65 -1.74 2.57 -6.12
CA VAL A 65 -1.32 3.94 -6.47
C VAL A 65 -0.10 4.30 -5.64
N CYS A 66 0.96 4.73 -6.31
CA CYS A 66 2.11 5.30 -5.62
C CYS A 66 1.74 6.68 -5.07
N VAL A 67 1.75 6.82 -3.75
CA VAL A 67 1.40 8.05 -3.03
C VAL A 67 2.61 8.82 -2.52
N GLY A 68 3.81 8.25 -2.63
CA GLY A 68 5.06 8.92 -2.27
C GLY A 68 6.25 8.06 -2.62
N SER A 69 7.38 8.71 -2.86
CA SER A 69 8.66 8.03 -3.07
C SER A 69 9.83 8.90 -2.65
N ILE A 70 10.93 8.26 -2.27
CA ILE A 70 12.19 8.92 -1.97
C ILE A 70 13.35 8.01 -2.42
N SER A 71 14.42 8.63 -2.89
CA SER A 71 15.70 7.96 -3.13
C SER A 71 16.67 8.35 -2.04
N ASP A 72 17.37 7.36 -1.50
CA ASP A 72 18.45 7.54 -0.54
C ASP A 72 19.78 7.19 -1.22
N GLU A 73 20.55 8.22 -1.57
CA GLU A 73 21.85 8.07 -2.23
C GLU A 73 22.90 7.41 -1.32
N LYS A 74 22.73 7.55 0.02
CA LYS A 74 23.70 7.01 0.99
C LYS A 74 23.66 5.47 1.04
N SER A 75 22.47 4.90 0.93
CA SER A 75 22.25 3.43 0.97
C SER A 75 22.06 2.82 -0.42
N ASP A 76 22.11 3.63 -1.50
CA ASP A 76 21.79 3.24 -2.88
C ASP A 76 20.45 2.51 -2.96
N SER A 77 19.43 3.10 -2.34
CA SER A 77 18.08 2.53 -2.29
C SER A 77 16.99 3.56 -2.61
N SER A 78 15.84 3.05 -3.02
CA SER A 78 14.64 3.87 -3.23
C SER A 78 13.46 3.26 -2.48
N PHE A 79 12.61 4.12 -1.92
CA PHE A 79 11.41 3.71 -1.19
C PHE A 79 10.18 4.19 -1.92
N TRP A 80 9.15 3.33 -2.01
CA TRP A 80 7.86 3.65 -2.60
C TRP A 80 6.74 3.30 -1.65
N PHE A 81 5.81 4.24 -1.52
CA PHE A 81 4.62 4.13 -0.69
C PHE A 81 3.44 3.84 -1.61
N LEU A 82 2.83 2.69 -1.45
CA LEU A 82 1.78 2.18 -2.32
C LEU A 82 0.48 2.08 -1.55
N ARG A 83 -0.51 2.83 -2.00
CA ARG A 83 -1.88 2.73 -1.49
C ARG A 83 -2.62 1.65 -2.27
N GLY A 84 -3.22 0.72 -1.56
CA GLY A 84 -4.10 -0.28 -2.14
C GLY A 84 -5.42 0.30 -2.64
N PRO A 85 -6.14 -0.42 -3.50
CA PRO A 85 -7.44 0.00 -4.00
C PRO A 85 -8.44 0.04 -2.86
N ASN A 86 -9.35 1.03 -2.87
CA ASN A 86 -10.52 1.00 -2.01
C ASN A 86 -11.52 -0.01 -2.57
N GLN A 87 -11.77 -1.09 -1.85
CA GLN A 87 -12.81 -2.04 -2.25
C GLN A 87 -14.17 -1.61 -1.72
N SER A 88 -15.19 -1.77 -2.56
CA SER A 88 -16.57 -1.65 -2.10
C SER A 88 -16.91 -2.84 -1.21
N LEU A 89 -17.52 -2.57 -0.06
CA LEU A 89 -18.03 -3.61 0.81
C LEU A 89 -19.10 -4.44 0.07
N LYS A 90 -19.10 -5.73 0.26
CA LYS A 90 -20.18 -6.58 -0.27
C LYS A 90 -21.48 -6.26 0.47
N GLN A 91 -22.58 -6.41 -0.27
CA GLN A 91 -23.90 -6.01 0.20
C GLN A 91 -24.66 -7.11 0.98
N THR A 92 -23.99 -8.17 1.40
CA THR A 92 -24.67 -9.26 2.10
C THR A 92 -23.71 -9.92 3.08
N ALA A 93 -24.11 -10.04 4.33
CA ALA A 93 -23.34 -10.77 5.33
C ALA A 93 -23.17 -12.24 4.93
N GLY A 94 -22.08 -12.84 5.35
CA GLY A 94 -21.75 -14.22 4.98
C GLY A 94 -21.03 -14.37 3.64
N SER A 95 -20.74 -13.27 2.94
CA SER A 95 -20.06 -13.30 1.65
C SER A 95 -18.55 -13.52 1.74
N TYR A 96 -17.97 -13.39 2.91
CA TYR A 96 -16.55 -13.48 3.16
C TYR A 96 -16.18 -14.76 3.90
N SER A 97 -14.92 -15.14 3.79
CA SER A 97 -14.33 -16.25 4.54
C SER A 97 -13.58 -15.74 5.76
N PRO A 98 -13.38 -16.59 6.80
CA PRO A 98 -12.50 -16.24 7.92
C PRO A 98 -11.12 -15.82 7.44
N ASN A 99 -10.52 -14.85 8.14
CA ASN A 99 -9.18 -14.35 7.87
C ASN A 99 -8.95 -13.80 6.46
N GLN A 100 -10.01 -13.49 5.73
CA GLN A 100 -9.89 -12.79 4.46
C GLN A 100 -9.54 -11.34 4.73
N THR A 101 -8.41 -10.91 4.19
CA THR A 101 -7.98 -9.51 4.21
C THR A 101 -8.26 -8.89 2.86
N LEU A 102 -8.81 -7.68 2.87
CA LEU A 102 -9.02 -6.87 1.68
C LEU A 102 -8.14 -5.63 1.80
N ASN A 103 -7.63 -5.18 0.67
CA ASN A 103 -6.86 -3.94 0.55
C ASN A 103 -5.64 -3.90 1.48
N ARG A 104 -4.50 -3.76 0.88
CA ARG A 104 -3.23 -3.62 1.59
C ARG A 104 -2.53 -2.39 1.08
N ASP A 105 -1.96 -1.63 2.00
CA ASP A 105 -0.98 -0.61 1.70
C ASP A 105 0.42 -1.19 1.90
N TYR A 106 1.37 -0.74 1.12
CA TYR A 106 2.72 -1.25 1.18
C TYR A 106 3.76 -0.13 1.22
N ILE A 107 4.87 -0.41 1.84
CA ILE A 107 6.11 0.33 1.65
C ILE A 107 7.12 -0.64 1.05
N PHE A 108 7.66 -0.30 -0.12
CA PHE A 108 8.68 -1.08 -0.80
C PHE A 108 10.03 -0.38 -0.74
N ARG A 109 11.09 -1.17 -0.69
CA ARG A 109 12.46 -0.73 -0.91
C ARG A 109 13.02 -1.41 -2.16
N LEU A 110 13.57 -0.64 -3.08
CA LEU A 110 14.41 -1.14 -4.16
C LEU A 110 15.87 -0.96 -3.75
N LYS A 111 16.65 -2.02 -3.78
CA LYS A 111 18.09 -2.02 -3.55
C LYS A 111 18.73 -3.12 -4.41
N ASN A 112 19.80 -2.80 -5.15
CA ASN A 112 20.51 -3.76 -6.01
C ASN A 112 19.55 -4.54 -6.95
N ASP A 113 18.64 -3.85 -7.63
CA ASP A 113 17.61 -4.44 -8.52
C ASP A 113 16.65 -5.45 -7.84
N THR A 114 16.66 -5.49 -6.52
CA THR A 114 15.76 -6.35 -5.73
C THR A 114 14.76 -5.49 -4.97
N ILE A 115 13.49 -5.91 -4.96
CA ILE A 115 12.44 -5.26 -4.17
C ILE A 115 12.20 -6.06 -2.91
N ASP A 116 12.36 -5.39 -1.76
CA ASP A 116 11.93 -5.86 -0.46
C ASP A 116 10.62 -5.18 -0.06
N ILE A 117 9.72 -5.92 0.57
CA ILE A 117 8.55 -5.33 1.23
C ILE A 117 9.00 -4.89 2.62
N VAL A 118 9.03 -3.56 2.83
CA VAL A 118 9.39 -2.99 4.13
C VAL A 118 8.24 -3.11 5.11
N PHE A 119 7.02 -2.84 4.63
CA PHE A 119 5.82 -2.87 5.47
C PHE A 119 4.60 -3.29 4.65
N THR A 120 3.79 -4.17 5.23
CA THR A 120 2.45 -4.54 4.75
C THR A 120 1.43 -4.08 5.77
N ASP A 121 0.51 -3.21 5.37
CA ASP A 121 -0.64 -2.81 6.18
C ASP A 121 -1.92 -3.41 5.62
N THR A 122 -2.58 -4.21 6.42
CA THR A 122 -3.85 -4.82 6.05
C THR A 122 -4.98 -3.86 6.37
N LYS A 123 -5.56 -3.21 5.36
CA LYS A 123 -6.55 -2.15 5.55
C LYS A 123 -7.90 -2.65 6.06
N ASP A 124 -8.43 -3.68 5.43
CA ASP A 124 -9.75 -4.18 5.76
C ASP A 124 -9.63 -5.63 6.26
N ILE A 125 -9.60 -5.78 7.57
CA ILE A 125 -9.69 -7.08 8.23
C ILE A 125 -11.17 -7.40 8.37
N ILE A 126 -11.56 -8.59 7.93
CA ILE A 126 -12.94 -9.02 7.99
C ILE A 126 -13.12 -10.02 9.12
N SER A 127 -14.07 -9.74 9.98
CA SER A 127 -14.56 -10.66 10.99
C SER A 127 -16.06 -10.90 10.81
N ARG A 128 -16.61 -11.73 11.65
CA ARG A 128 -18.05 -12.05 11.65
C ARG A 128 -18.61 -12.01 13.06
N ALA A 129 -19.80 -11.45 13.21
CA ALA A 129 -20.61 -11.59 14.41
C ALA A 129 -21.77 -12.53 14.16
N GLN A 130 -22.11 -13.35 15.15
CA GLN A 130 -23.30 -14.17 15.15
C GLN A 130 -23.79 -14.46 16.56
N ASP A 131 -25.06 -14.83 16.68
CA ASP A 131 -25.66 -15.19 17.97
C ASP A 131 -25.11 -16.51 18.50
N PHE A 132 -24.90 -16.59 19.82
CA PHE A 132 -24.47 -17.79 20.53
C PHE A 132 -25.36 -18.03 21.74
N GLY A 133 -26.32 -18.90 21.61
CA GLY A 133 -27.26 -19.18 22.68
C GLY A 133 -28.03 -17.95 23.13
N ASN A 134 -27.81 -17.51 24.37
CA ASN A 134 -28.44 -16.30 24.92
C ASN A 134 -27.59 -15.01 24.67
N ASN A 135 -26.44 -15.14 24.03
CA ASN A 135 -25.59 -13.98 23.74
C ASN A 135 -25.94 -13.44 22.35
N PRO A 136 -26.39 -12.19 22.24
CA PRO A 136 -26.63 -11.56 20.94
C PRO A 136 -25.30 -11.35 20.21
N ALA A 137 -25.31 -11.38 18.87
CA ALA A 137 -24.13 -11.21 18.05
C ALA A 137 -23.36 -9.92 18.40
N ILE A 138 -24.10 -8.84 18.66
CA ILE A 138 -23.56 -7.51 18.90
C ILE A 138 -24.14 -6.92 20.19
N ASP A 139 -23.29 -6.69 21.15
CA ASP A 139 -23.59 -6.00 22.42
C ASP A 139 -22.67 -4.78 22.59
N LEU A 140 -22.96 -3.73 21.83
CA LEU A 140 -22.16 -2.50 21.88
C LEU A 140 -22.34 -1.73 23.20
N ALA A 141 -23.41 -1.97 23.96
CA ALA A 141 -23.59 -1.36 25.26
C ALA A 141 -22.53 -1.82 26.27
N ASN A 142 -22.12 -3.09 26.15
CA ASN A 142 -21.05 -3.67 26.95
C ASN A 142 -19.71 -3.73 26.19
N GLY A 143 -19.66 -3.26 24.95
CA GLY A 143 -18.46 -3.31 24.10
C GLY A 143 -18.06 -4.71 23.68
N ILE A 144 -19.03 -5.63 23.52
CA ILE A 144 -18.75 -7.02 23.19
C ILE A 144 -19.37 -7.39 21.84
N ILE A 145 -18.59 -8.04 20.99
CA ILE A 145 -19.09 -8.70 19.78
C ILE A 145 -18.71 -10.18 19.84
N TYR A 146 -19.71 -11.04 19.69
CA TYR A 146 -19.50 -12.49 19.70
C TYR A 146 -19.24 -12.98 18.28
N THR A 147 -18.18 -13.80 18.11
CA THR A 147 -17.71 -14.28 16.83
C THR A 147 -17.58 -15.80 16.82
N PRO A 148 -17.75 -16.47 15.66
CA PRO A 148 -17.30 -17.84 15.52
C PRO A 148 -15.79 -17.95 15.76
N SER A 149 -15.31 -19.13 16.12
CA SER A 149 -13.88 -19.42 16.22
C SER A 149 -13.17 -19.12 14.89
N ASN A 150 -11.92 -18.73 14.97
CA ASN A 150 -11.05 -18.35 13.86
C ASN A 150 -11.40 -17.01 13.15
N TRP A 151 -12.36 -16.23 13.64
CA TRP A 151 -12.70 -14.94 13.05
C TRP A 151 -12.01 -13.74 13.72
N THR A 152 -11.25 -13.98 14.78
CA THR A 152 -10.51 -12.93 15.51
C THR A 152 -8.99 -13.00 15.29
N LEU A 153 -8.47 -14.00 14.57
CA LEU A 153 -7.03 -14.29 14.46
C LEU A 153 -6.18 -13.14 13.89
N ASN A 154 -6.76 -12.36 12.98
CA ASN A 154 -6.04 -11.25 12.35
C ASN A 154 -6.34 -9.88 12.98
N LEU A 155 -7.09 -9.86 14.09
CA LEU A 155 -7.41 -8.62 14.79
C LEU A 155 -6.42 -8.39 15.92
N SER A 156 -5.98 -7.14 16.04
CA SER A 156 -5.07 -6.68 17.08
C SER A 156 -5.68 -5.55 17.89
N ALA A 157 -5.20 -5.35 19.11
CA ALA A 157 -5.56 -4.17 19.86
C ALA A 157 -5.15 -2.90 19.12
N GLY A 158 -6.05 -1.93 19.04
CA GLY A 158 -5.87 -0.71 18.25
C GLY A 158 -6.53 -0.72 16.87
N ASP A 159 -6.92 -1.88 16.33
CA ASP A 159 -7.70 -1.92 15.10
C ASP A 159 -9.05 -1.23 15.28
N ILE A 160 -9.53 -0.59 14.22
CA ILE A 160 -10.76 0.22 14.27
C ILE A 160 -11.87 -0.47 13.49
N LEU A 161 -12.94 -0.86 14.19
CA LEU A 161 -14.19 -1.27 13.56
C LEU A 161 -14.85 -0.05 12.91
N HIS A 162 -15.02 -0.06 11.59
CA HIS A 162 -15.59 1.07 10.86
C HIS A 162 -16.95 0.79 10.21
N SER A 163 -17.27 -0.48 9.93
CA SER A 163 -18.53 -0.86 9.29
C SER A 163 -19.00 -2.23 9.73
N ILE A 164 -20.32 -2.36 9.82
CA ILE A 164 -21.04 -3.60 10.09
C ILE A 164 -22.05 -3.79 8.96
N VAL A 165 -22.11 -4.97 8.36
CA VAL A 165 -23.06 -5.31 7.29
C VAL A 165 -23.98 -6.44 7.76
N ASP A 166 -25.30 -6.24 7.69
CA ASP A 166 -26.28 -7.24 8.07
C ASP A 166 -26.62 -8.21 6.93
N ALA A 167 -27.45 -9.21 7.23
CA ALA A 167 -27.90 -10.22 6.27
C ALA A 167 -28.74 -9.64 5.11
N ASN A 168 -29.28 -8.44 5.25
CA ASN A 168 -30.04 -7.75 4.21
C ASN A 168 -29.15 -6.84 3.35
N GLY A 169 -27.85 -6.73 3.68
CA GLY A 169 -26.92 -5.87 2.98
C GLY A 169 -26.92 -4.43 3.47
N THR A 170 -27.56 -4.13 4.62
CA THR A 170 -27.52 -2.80 5.20
C THR A 170 -26.15 -2.57 5.83
N VAL A 171 -25.54 -1.47 5.48
CA VAL A 171 -24.23 -1.05 6.02
C VAL A 171 -24.45 -0.05 7.14
N TYR A 172 -23.99 -0.39 8.33
CA TYR A 172 -23.99 0.48 9.50
C TYR A 172 -22.58 1.03 9.71
N SER A 173 -22.46 2.34 9.74
CA SER A 173 -21.21 3.01 10.10
C SER A 173 -21.05 3.02 11.62
N VAL A 174 -19.92 2.57 12.08
CA VAL A 174 -19.53 2.55 13.49
C VAL A 174 -18.07 3.02 13.58
N ASN A 175 -17.68 3.53 14.71
CA ASN A 175 -16.27 3.78 15.00
C ASN A 175 -16.00 3.25 16.41
N ALA A 176 -15.22 2.20 16.49
CA ALA A 176 -14.88 1.57 17.77
C ALA A 176 -13.48 0.95 17.68
N THR A 177 -12.74 1.04 18.75
CA THR A 177 -11.37 0.52 18.82
C THR A 177 -11.36 -0.87 19.46
N VAL A 178 -10.66 -1.81 18.85
CA VAL A 178 -10.43 -3.14 19.44
C VAL A 178 -9.53 -2.99 20.65
N MET A 179 -10.04 -3.36 21.82
CA MET A 179 -9.28 -3.42 23.05
C MET A 179 -8.52 -4.74 23.19
N SER A 180 -9.22 -5.85 22.89
CA SER A 180 -8.64 -7.18 22.90
C SER A 180 -9.57 -8.17 22.17
N THR A 181 -9.04 -9.32 21.82
CA THR A 181 -9.78 -10.45 21.28
C THR A 181 -9.58 -11.68 22.16
N LYS A 182 -10.56 -12.55 22.18
CA LYS A 182 -10.46 -13.84 22.86
C LYS A 182 -10.97 -14.96 21.96
N GLU A 183 -10.08 -15.88 21.62
CA GLU A 183 -10.46 -17.13 20.96
C GLU A 183 -10.94 -18.16 21.99
N SER A 184 -12.03 -18.84 21.67
CA SER A 184 -12.48 -19.98 22.46
C SER A 184 -11.71 -21.24 22.06
N SER A 185 -11.27 -21.98 23.07
CA SER A 185 -10.60 -23.27 22.88
C SER A 185 -11.57 -24.45 22.77
N PHE A 186 -12.87 -24.23 23.05
CA PHE A 186 -13.88 -25.27 23.07
C PHE A 186 -14.85 -25.12 21.89
N PRO A 187 -15.15 -26.20 21.16
CA PRO A 187 -16.21 -26.19 20.14
C PRO A 187 -17.55 -25.81 20.74
N GLY A 188 -18.20 -24.79 20.18
CA GLY A 188 -19.51 -24.31 20.61
C GLY A 188 -19.48 -23.12 21.56
N ASP A 189 -18.35 -22.79 22.16
CA ASP A 189 -18.21 -21.55 22.92
C ASP A 189 -17.83 -20.39 21.96
N PRO A 190 -18.39 -19.21 22.15
CA PRO A 190 -18.06 -18.07 21.30
C PRO A 190 -16.67 -17.54 21.60
N SER A 191 -15.97 -17.18 20.54
CA SER A 191 -14.91 -16.19 20.62
C SER A 191 -15.54 -14.80 20.76
N TYR A 192 -14.81 -13.81 21.20
CA TYR A 192 -15.34 -12.45 21.26
C TYR A 192 -14.29 -11.38 21.04
N ILE A 193 -14.76 -10.21 20.60
CA ILE A 193 -14.01 -8.98 20.43
C ILE A 193 -14.49 -8.00 21.50
N LEU A 194 -13.56 -7.45 22.27
CA LEU A 194 -13.83 -6.35 23.20
C LEU A 194 -13.49 -5.03 22.52
N LEU A 195 -14.41 -4.08 22.57
CA LEU A 195 -14.34 -2.78 21.97
C LEU A 195 -14.33 -1.67 23.01
N THR A 196 -13.69 -0.58 22.69
CA THR A 196 -13.70 0.71 23.43
C THR A 196 -13.96 1.87 22.48
N ASP A 197 -14.21 3.04 23.02
CA ASP A 197 -14.41 4.30 22.26
C ASP A 197 -15.51 4.23 21.21
N ILE A 198 -16.59 3.53 21.53
CA ILE A 198 -17.65 3.18 20.58
C ILE A 198 -18.52 4.40 20.26
N GLN A 199 -18.62 4.71 18.97
CA GLN A 199 -19.45 5.78 18.41
C GLN A 199 -20.29 5.25 17.23
N GLY A 200 -21.45 5.88 16.98
CA GLY A 200 -22.29 5.52 15.84
C GLY A 200 -23.21 4.30 16.06
N GLN A 201 -23.63 4.02 17.29
CA GLN A 201 -24.38 2.80 17.67
C GLN A 201 -25.86 2.78 17.25
N GLN A 202 -26.40 3.86 16.68
CA GLN A 202 -27.86 3.95 16.45
C GLN A 202 -28.33 2.99 15.35
N GLY A 203 -29.38 2.20 15.68
CA GLY A 203 -30.09 1.37 14.72
C GLY A 203 -29.40 0.07 14.32
N ILE A 204 -28.27 -0.28 14.95
CA ILE A 204 -27.57 -1.55 14.67
C ILE A 204 -28.36 -2.69 15.35
N PRO A 205 -28.80 -3.70 14.60
CA PRO A 205 -29.44 -4.88 15.21
C PRO A 205 -28.45 -5.63 16.12
N THR A 206 -28.94 -6.18 17.20
CA THR A 206 -28.10 -6.92 18.15
C THR A 206 -27.98 -8.41 17.84
N SER A 207 -28.96 -8.99 17.16
CA SER A 207 -29.02 -10.42 16.84
C SER A 207 -29.02 -10.70 15.36
N GLY A 208 -28.36 -11.77 14.95
CA GLY A 208 -28.24 -12.19 13.57
C GLY A 208 -26.78 -12.54 13.16
N ILE A 209 -26.54 -12.51 11.87
CA ILE A 209 -25.21 -12.69 11.28
C ILE A 209 -24.79 -11.37 10.65
N PHE A 210 -23.58 -10.92 10.98
CA PHE A 210 -23.01 -9.68 10.48
C PHE A 210 -21.59 -9.92 10.01
N ASP A 211 -21.21 -9.30 8.90
CA ASP A 211 -19.81 -9.17 8.53
C ASP A 211 -19.28 -7.82 9.06
N LEU A 212 -18.15 -7.88 9.73
CA LEU A 212 -17.50 -6.76 10.42
C LEU A 212 -16.24 -6.35 9.67
N PHE A 213 -16.04 -5.06 9.51
CA PHE A 213 -14.90 -4.52 8.78
C PHE A 213 -14.05 -3.65 9.70
N PHE A 214 -12.81 -4.06 9.88
CA PHE A 214 -11.82 -3.37 10.70
C PHE A 214 -10.72 -2.80 9.83
N LYS A 215 -10.17 -1.66 10.25
CA LYS A 215 -8.94 -1.07 9.70
C LYS A 215 -7.82 -1.30 10.67
N SER A 216 -6.68 -1.74 10.17
CA SER A 216 -5.44 -1.62 10.89
C SER A 216 -5.04 -0.13 10.99
N GLY A 217 -4.50 0.26 12.13
CA GLY A 217 -4.10 1.66 12.36
C GLY A 217 -2.69 2.01 11.89
N ALA A 218 -1.95 1.09 11.22
CA ALA A 218 -0.52 1.26 11.00
C ALA A 218 -0.18 2.30 9.92
N LEU A 219 -0.49 2.08 8.65
CA LEU A 219 -0.21 3.04 7.57
C LEU A 219 -1.41 3.90 7.25
N ASN A 220 -2.54 3.28 6.95
CA ASN A 220 -3.82 3.91 6.65
C ASN A 220 -3.72 5.05 5.61
N PHE A 221 -3.08 4.78 4.47
CA PHE A 221 -2.90 5.77 3.42
C PHE A 221 -4.25 6.22 2.87
N GLN A 222 -4.52 7.52 2.98
CA GLN A 222 -5.73 8.17 2.50
C GLN A 222 -5.61 8.57 1.02
N GLU A 223 -6.67 9.14 0.46
CA GLU A 223 -6.59 9.82 -0.81
C GLU A 223 -5.71 11.07 -0.65
N GLY A 224 -4.60 11.08 -1.34
CA GLY A 224 -3.60 12.15 -1.25
C GLY A 224 -2.19 11.60 -1.39
N PHE A 225 -1.23 12.49 -1.22
CA PHE A 225 0.18 12.14 -1.30
C PHE A 225 0.83 12.24 0.08
N ILE A 226 1.87 11.44 0.27
CA ILE A 226 2.76 11.60 1.41
C ILE A 226 3.45 12.95 1.27
N THR A 227 3.28 13.82 2.26
CA THR A 227 3.71 15.23 2.19
C THR A 227 5.17 15.43 2.61
N GLY A 228 5.72 14.52 3.37
CA GLY A 228 7.11 14.53 3.77
C GLY A 228 7.65 13.13 3.95
N ILE A 229 8.82 12.85 3.37
CA ILE A 229 9.53 11.58 3.55
C ILE A 229 11.00 11.92 3.79
N ASN A 230 11.63 11.22 4.73
CA ASN A 230 13.06 11.33 4.99
C ASN A 230 13.62 9.98 5.43
N VAL A 231 14.87 9.71 5.05
CA VAL A 231 15.62 8.54 5.50
C VAL A 231 16.81 9.03 6.30
N ILE A 232 16.91 8.56 7.54
CA ILE A 232 18.02 8.89 8.43
C ILE A 232 18.59 7.56 8.96
N ASP A 233 19.75 7.19 8.45
CA ASP A 233 20.37 5.89 8.69
C ASP A 233 19.38 4.73 8.39
N ASP A 234 19.00 3.94 9.37
CA ASP A 234 18.04 2.83 9.21
C ASP A 234 16.57 3.24 9.50
N LEU A 235 16.30 4.53 9.65
CA LEU A 235 14.97 5.03 9.99
C LEU A 235 14.32 5.70 8.80
N LEU A 236 13.13 5.23 8.44
CA LEU A 236 12.24 5.84 7.46
C LEU A 236 11.17 6.65 8.19
N LEU A 237 11.19 7.97 7.98
CA LEU A 237 10.24 8.91 8.57
C LEU A 237 9.31 9.44 7.48
N PHE A 238 8.02 9.52 7.77
CA PHE A 238 7.07 10.08 6.80
C PHE A 238 5.83 10.67 7.47
N THR A 239 5.15 11.55 6.71
CA THR A 239 3.88 12.16 7.12
C THR A 239 2.98 12.37 5.90
N ASP A 240 1.68 12.16 6.07
CA ASP A 240 0.63 12.35 5.07
C ASP A 240 -0.23 13.59 5.35
N ASN A 241 0.08 14.35 6.40
CA ASN A 241 -0.68 15.52 6.86
C ASN A 241 -2.14 15.21 7.31
N HIS A 242 -2.48 13.95 7.48
CA HIS A 242 -3.78 13.49 8.00
C HIS A 242 -3.62 12.73 9.30
N ASN A 243 -2.59 11.90 9.39
CA ASN A 243 -2.26 11.09 10.55
C ASN A 243 -1.02 11.64 11.26
N GLU A 244 -0.74 11.11 12.43
CA GLU A 244 0.51 11.42 13.15
C GLU A 244 1.73 11.04 12.30
N PRO A 245 2.84 11.82 12.37
CA PRO A 245 4.08 11.44 11.73
C PRO A 245 4.54 10.05 12.17
N LYS A 246 4.96 9.25 11.21
CA LYS A 246 5.36 7.85 11.42
C LYS A 246 6.85 7.66 11.23
N MET A 247 7.40 6.72 11.97
CA MET A 247 8.79 6.30 11.88
C MET A 247 8.88 4.78 11.91
N LEU A 248 9.63 4.22 10.98
CA LEU A 248 9.90 2.78 10.88
C LEU A 248 11.41 2.52 10.90
N ASN A 249 11.83 1.47 11.57
CA ASN A 249 13.17 0.95 11.36
C ASN A 249 13.14 -0.03 10.17
N ILE A 250 13.87 0.29 9.11
CA ILE A 250 13.81 -0.37 7.81
C ILE A 250 14.12 -1.87 7.92
N GLU A 251 15.27 -2.22 8.49
CA GLU A 251 15.73 -3.61 8.53
C GLU A 251 14.87 -4.46 9.48
N ARG A 252 14.45 -3.88 10.59
CA ARG A 252 13.54 -4.55 11.53
C ARG A 252 12.17 -4.79 10.90
N SER A 253 11.64 -3.81 10.17
CA SER A 253 10.35 -3.94 9.47
C SER A 253 10.42 -5.01 8.39
N ILE A 254 11.48 -5.04 7.58
CA ILE A 254 11.68 -6.10 6.56
C ILE A 254 11.72 -7.48 7.22
N SER A 255 12.41 -7.61 8.33
CA SER A 255 12.51 -8.89 9.08
C SER A 255 11.16 -9.34 9.66
N GLY A 256 10.27 -8.40 9.99
CA GLY A 256 8.93 -8.66 10.50
C GLY A 256 7.85 -8.77 9.41
N THR A 257 8.21 -8.65 8.12
CA THR A 257 7.27 -8.63 7.01
C THR A 257 7.35 -9.91 6.18
N ASP A 258 6.18 -10.52 5.93
CA ASP A 258 6.06 -11.59 4.95
C ASP A 258 6.33 -11.03 3.55
N GLN A 259 7.40 -11.53 2.90
CA GLN A 259 7.80 -11.08 1.57
C GLN A 259 6.84 -11.51 0.45
N ASN A 260 5.81 -12.31 0.75
CA ASN A 260 4.68 -12.54 -0.14
C ASN A 260 3.63 -11.42 -0.03
N GLY A 261 3.76 -10.51 0.92
CA GLY A 261 2.87 -9.35 1.10
C GLY A 261 1.43 -9.72 1.48
N VAL A 262 1.23 -10.85 2.14
CA VAL A 262 -0.10 -11.36 2.51
C VAL A 262 -0.44 -11.00 3.95
N GLU A 263 0.51 -11.14 4.86
CA GLU A 263 0.29 -10.93 6.29
C GLU A 263 0.70 -9.52 6.72
N GLN A 264 0.03 -9.02 7.75
CA GLN A 264 0.38 -7.77 8.41
C GLN A 264 1.81 -7.83 8.93
N THR A 265 2.57 -6.75 8.75
CA THR A 265 3.91 -6.64 9.34
C THR A 265 3.84 -6.69 10.86
N VAL A 266 4.65 -7.53 11.46
CA VAL A 266 4.82 -7.65 12.92
C VAL A 266 6.08 -6.87 13.33
N ILE A 267 5.92 -5.87 14.20
CA ILE A 267 7.01 -4.99 14.66
C ILE A 267 7.36 -5.27 16.13
#